data_75d3f7b0cd100ffdbb545bf3f5080433
#
_entry.id   75d3f7b0cd100ffdbb545bf3f5080433
#
_cell.length_a   1.000
_cell.length_b   1.000
_cell.length_c   1.000
_cell.angle_alpha   90.00
_cell.angle_beta   90.00
_cell.angle_gamma   90.00
#
_symmetry.space_group_name_H-M   'P 1'
#
loop_
_entity.id
_entity.type
_entity.pdbx_description
1 polymer ?
#
loop_
_entity_poly.entity_id
_entity_poly.type
_entity_poly.pdbx_seq_one_letter_code
_entity_poly.pdbx_strand_id
1 'polypeptide(L)'
;MLNRKLVTVATALACVGAVAKAEDFSATVAAGHPSVFRWVKMLDEVFAPTVQSSLDGSGHSMSFDGQYGGAIAKVGDELETVEAGLAEMGLCQSLFDPAKLAVQNVTYYTPFVSADPRQVSELMDKLHRDDERMRAAYEENGVVYLGAPIGIDDYLLMTDFPVETLADLDGRKIAAPGPAINWLTGTGAVGVAGNLTTYYNELKTGVYDGVIVFASAALPSKLYEVAPYITKVGLGAQYAGSLCANQDWYDGLPREVQAALVTGADAARDWYITELEKAVDSSLAAMSENGATISDASAEMRQEWAAGMDNAAKEWAESLDAQGKPGSDILKLYMQTMREAGATPLRDWDAK
;
A
#
# COMPACT_ATOMS: atom_id res chain seq x y z
N MET A 1 27.37 82.86 -22.36
CA MET A 1 26.55 81.74 -22.93
C MET A 1 27.29 80.43 -22.63
N LEU A 2 26.83 79.68 -21.60
CA LEU A 2 27.47 78.43 -21.15
C LEU A 2 26.63 77.25 -21.61
N ASN A 3 27.13 76.46 -22.56
CA ASN A 3 26.50 75.19 -23.02
C ASN A 3 26.80 74.08 -22.02
N ARG A 4 25.81 73.60 -21.31
CA ARG A 4 25.83 72.41 -20.51
C ARG A 4 25.45 71.20 -21.41
N LYS A 5 26.42 70.31 -21.68
CA LYS A 5 26.14 69.01 -22.27
C LYS A 5 25.66 68.05 -21.16
N LEU A 6 24.42 67.57 -21.26
CA LEU A 6 23.89 66.42 -20.48
C LEU A 6 24.57 65.15 -21.01
N VAL A 7 25.23 64.43 -20.14
CA VAL A 7 25.67 63.06 -20.38
C VAL A 7 24.64 62.12 -19.75
N THR A 8 23.88 61.40 -20.57
CA THR A 8 22.96 60.35 -20.13
C THR A 8 23.74 59.06 -19.93
N VAL A 9 23.93 58.65 -18.66
CA VAL A 9 24.52 57.33 -18.36
C VAL A 9 23.36 56.29 -18.40
N ALA A 10 23.40 55.42 -19.39
CA ALA A 10 22.50 54.26 -19.47
C ALA A 10 23.09 53.12 -18.62
N THR A 11 22.44 52.87 -17.48
CA THR A 11 22.78 51.72 -16.62
C THR A 11 22.16 50.45 -17.23
N ALA A 12 22.96 49.65 -17.87
CA ALA A 12 22.54 48.31 -18.31
C ALA A 12 22.40 47.39 -17.08
N LEU A 13 21.17 47.03 -16.73
CA LEU A 13 20.90 45.98 -15.75
C LEU A 13 21.21 44.61 -16.40
N ALA A 14 22.37 44.06 -16.09
CA ALA A 14 22.69 42.67 -16.43
C ALA A 14 21.88 41.75 -15.52
N CYS A 15 20.79 41.15 -16.05
CA CYS A 15 20.17 39.99 -15.43
C CYS A 15 21.16 38.84 -15.49
N VAL A 16 21.90 38.61 -14.41
CA VAL A 16 22.64 37.36 -14.20
C VAL A 16 21.60 36.32 -13.91
N GLY A 17 21.13 35.58 -14.93
CA GLY A 17 20.41 34.37 -14.74
C GLY A 17 21.31 33.42 -13.94
N ALA A 18 20.88 33.04 -12.75
CA ALA A 18 21.53 31.96 -12.03
C ALA A 18 21.40 30.71 -12.89
N VAL A 19 22.51 30.28 -13.48
CA VAL A 19 22.58 28.96 -14.12
C VAL A 19 22.40 27.96 -13.00
N ALA A 20 21.28 27.27 -12.96
CA ALA A 20 21.09 26.15 -12.05
C ALA A 20 22.25 25.18 -12.27
N LYS A 21 22.98 24.89 -11.19
CA LYS A 21 24.10 23.97 -11.25
C LYS A 21 23.53 22.57 -11.51
N ALA A 22 23.99 21.92 -12.56
CA ALA A 22 23.65 20.52 -12.80
C ALA A 22 24.14 19.67 -11.61
N GLU A 23 23.26 18.86 -11.05
CA GLU A 23 23.60 18.00 -9.93
C GLU A 23 23.04 16.59 -10.15
N ASP A 24 23.85 15.59 -9.81
CA ASP A 24 23.50 14.18 -9.87
C ASP A 24 23.05 13.71 -8.50
N PHE A 25 21.86 13.15 -8.41
CA PHE A 25 21.27 12.60 -7.19
C PHE A 25 21.17 11.08 -7.29
N SER A 26 21.16 10.43 -6.14
CA SER A 26 20.94 9.00 -6.04
C SER A 26 20.05 8.67 -4.85
N ALA A 27 19.29 7.58 -4.94
CA ALA A 27 18.53 7.03 -3.85
C ALA A 27 18.64 5.51 -3.82
N THR A 28 18.85 4.98 -2.62
CA THR A 28 18.63 3.58 -2.30
C THR A 28 17.15 3.39 -2.02
N VAL A 29 16.51 2.38 -2.63
CA VAL A 29 15.08 2.11 -2.47
C VAL A 29 14.88 0.75 -1.82
N ALA A 30 14.36 0.72 -0.59
CA ALA A 30 14.16 -0.48 0.19
C ALA A 30 12.80 -1.12 -0.05
N ALA A 31 12.77 -2.45 -0.22
CA ALA A 31 11.54 -3.24 -0.17
C ALA A 31 11.79 -4.64 0.43
N GLY A 32 11.00 -5.02 1.42
CA GLY A 32 11.08 -6.34 2.04
C GLY A 32 10.60 -7.47 1.12
N HIS A 33 9.65 -7.17 0.25
CA HIS A 33 9.18 -8.11 -0.77
C HIS A 33 10.10 -8.14 -2.01
N PRO A 34 10.21 -9.28 -2.70
CA PRO A 34 10.98 -9.40 -3.94
C PRO A 34 10.26 -8.80 -5.15
N SER A 35 11.03 -8.47 -6.21
CA SER A 35 10.55 -7.83 -7.45
C SER A 35 9.61 -8.70 -8.31
N VAL A 36 9.35 -9.95 -7.94
CA VAL A 36 8.30 -10.76 -8.57
C VAL A 36 6.90 -10.18 -8.32
N PHE A 37 6.73 -9.43 -7.23
CA PHE A 37 5.48 -8.75 -6.93
C PHE A 37 5.38 -7.41 -7.68
N ARG A 38 4.20 -7.11 -8.23
CA ARG A 38 3.96 -5.93 -9.07
C ARG A 38 4.21 -4.61 -8.36
N TRP A 39 3.87 -4.52 -7.07
CA TRP A 39 4.12 -3.31 -6.27
C TRP A 39 5.60 -3.01 -6.01
N VAL A 40 6.49 -4.01 -6.13
CA VAL A 40 7.94 -3.78 -6.13
C VAL A 40 8.43 -3.52 -7.55
N LYS A 41 7.93 -4.29 -8.51
CA LYS A 41 8.30 -4.21 -9.93
C LYS A 41 8.04 -2.84 -10.55
N MET A 42 6.96 -2.14 -10.13
CA MET A 42 6.66 -0.78 -10.59
C MET A 42 7.77 0.22 -10.33
N LEU A 43 8.65 -0.02 -9.33
CA LEU A 43 9.74 0.88 -8.98
C LEU A 43 10.79 0.95 -10.10
N ASP A 44 11.16 -0.21 -10.65
CA ASP A 44 12.18 -0.29 -11.72
C ASP A 44 11.56 -0.08 -13.11
N GLU A 45 10.34 -0.56 -13.35
CA GLU A 45 9.74 -0.52 -14.68
C GLU A 45 9.08 0.81 -15.03
N VAL A 46 8.61 1.55 -14.01
CA VAL A 46 7.84 2.79 -14.23
C VAL A 46 8.36 3.97 -13.44
N PHE A 47 8.46 3.82 -12.10
CA PHE A 47 8.85 4.93 -11.24
C PHE A 47 10.21 5.52 -11.65
N ALA A 48 11.28 4.73 -11.62
CA ALA A 48 12.62 5.21 -11.90
C ALA A 48 12.78 5.80 -13.32
N PRO A 49 12.31 5.13 -14.39
CA PRO A 49 12.36 5.70 -15.74
C PRO A 49 11.54 7.00 -15.89
N THR A 50 10.39 7.10 -15.22
CA THR A 50 9.55 8.31 -15.28
C THR A 50 10.23 9.49 -14.58
N VAL A 51 10.83 9.27 -13.41
CA VAL A 51 11.61 10.30 -12.70
C VAL A 51 12.75 10.79 -13.58
N GLN A 52 13.52 9.87 -14.15
CA GLN A 52 14.67 10.20 -15.02
C GLN A 52 14.22 11.03 -16.22
N SER A 53 13.16 10.61 -16.92
CA SER A 53 12.64 11.35 -18.08
C SER A 53 12.04 12.71 -17.70
N SER A 54 11.45 12.83 -16.50
CA SER A 54 10.90 14.09 -16.00
C SER A 54 11.98 15.14 -15.72
N LEU A 55 13.23 14.72 -15.52
CA LEU A 55 14.39 15.58 -15.29
C LEU A 55 15.11 15.98 -16.57
N ASP A 56 14.70 15.46 -17.74
CA ASP A 56 15.33 15.80 -19.02
C ASP A 56 15.30 17.31 -19.25
N GLY A 57 16.49 17.87 -19.44
CA GLY A 57 16.67 19.32 -19.71
C GLY A 57 16.65 20.21 -18.45
N SER A 58 16.43 19.66 -17.24
CA SER A 58 16.49 20.43 -15.98
C SER A 58 17.94 20.73 -15.54
N GLY A 59 18.90 19.97 -16.02
CA GLY A 59 20.29 19.98 -15.56
C GLY A 59 20.51 19.06 -14.34
N HIS A 60 19.50 18.40 -13.85
CA HIS A 60 19.59 17.40 -12.79
C HIS A 60 19.47 15.99 -13.35
N SER A 61 20.06 15.02 -12.65
CA SER A 61 19.84 13.59 -12.90
C SER A 61 19.52 12.86 -11.60
N MET A 62 18.85 11.72 -11.72
CA MET A 62 18.49 10.86 -10.58
C MET A 62 18.76 9.41 -10.92
N SER A 63 19.45 8.70 -10.04
CA SER A 63 19.68 7.25 -10.15
C SER A 63 19.09 6.53 -8.94
N PHE A 64 18.67 5.29 -9.14
CA PHE A 64 18.06 4.47 -8.09
C PHE A 64 18.81 3.15 -7.93
N ASP A 65 19.08 2.77 -6.69
CA ASP A 65 19.62 1.46 -6.28
C ASP A 65 18.54 0.68 -5.54
N GLY A 66 17.89 -0.26 -6.23
CA GLY A 66 16.81 -1.08 -5.68
C GLY A 66 17.34 -2.20 -4.80
N GLN A 67 17.07 -2.15 -3.50
CA GLN A 67 17.43 -3.15 -2.50
C GLN A 67 16.18 -3.91 -2.05
N TYR A 68 15.80 -4.95 -2.81
CA TYR A 68 14.53 -5.66 -2.67
C TYR A 68 14.69 -7.07 -2.07
N GLY A 69 13.57 -7.66 -1.66
CA GLY A 69 13.54 -9.03 -1.14
C GLY A 69 14.21 -9.19 0.21
N GLY A 70 14.22 -8.16 1.02
CA GLY A 70 14.81 -8.20 2.35
C GLY A 70 16.33 -7.98 2.37
N ALA A 71 16.90 -7.41 1.30
CA ALA A 71 18.34 -7.19 1.20
C ALA A 71 18.88 -6.26 2.30
N ILE A 72 18.18 -5.16 2.58
CA ILE A 72 18.53 -4.20 3.64
C ILE A 72 17.38 -3.98 4.65
N ALA A 73 16.15 -4.24 4.27
CA ALA A 73 14.95 -4.15 5.12
C ALA A 73 14.07 -5.37 4.88
N LYS A 74 13.71 -6.11 5.92
CA LYS A 74 12.69 -7.16 5.83
C LYS A 74 11.30 -6.54 5.74
N VAL A 75 10.30 -7.37 5.40
CA VAL A 75 8.89 -6.96 5.44
C VAL A 75 8.53 -6.47 6.85
N GLY A 76 8.15 -5.20 6.96
CA GLY A 76 7.86 -4.51 8.20
C GLY A 76 9.00 -3.68 8.77
N ASP A 77 10.21 -3.78 8.23
CA ASP A 77 11.36 -2.99 8.67
C ASP A 77 11.63 -1.77 7.75
N GLU A 78 10.86 -1.63 6.65
CA GLU A 78 11.12 -0.63 5.61
C GLU A 78 10.95 0.80 6.12
N LEU A 79 9.91 1.07 6.91
CA LEU A 79 9.67 2.39 7.48
C LEU A 79 10.83 2.82 8.39
N GLU A 80 11.27 1.94 9.29
CA GLU A 80 12.38 2.23 10.21
C GLU A 80 13.71 2.39 9.44
N THR A 81 13.91 1.62 8.38
CA THR A 81 15.09 1.73 7.51
C THR A 81 15.16 3.11 6.83
N VAL A 82 14.03 3.63 6.35
CA VAL A 82 13.93 4.95 5.73
C VAL A 82 14.01 6.07 6.79
N GLU A 83 13.31 5.94 7.91
CA GLU A 83 13.38 6.86 9.06
C GLU A 83 14.82 7.06 9.53
N ALA A 84 15.57 5.97 9.67
CA ALA A 84 16.97 5.99 10.10
C ALA A 84 17.96 6.51 9.02
N GLY A 85 17.49 6.78 7.80
CA GLY A 85 18.35 7.21 6.68
C GLY A 85 19.30 6.12 6.16
N LEU A 86 18.98 4.84 6.40
CA LEU A 86 19.70 3.70 5.83
C LEU A 86 19.31 3.44 4.37
N ALA A 87 18.14 3.92 3.97
CA ALA A 87 17.69 4.08 2.60
C ALA A 87 17.02 5.45 2.46
N GLU A 88 17.18 6.09 1.33
CA GLU A 88 16.52 7.36 1.03
C GLU A 88 15.02 7.18 0.79
N MET A 89 14.61 6.02 0.27
CA MET A 89 13.22 5.71 -0.08
C MET A 89 12.88 4.26 0.25
N GLY A 90 11.59 3.97 0.39
CA GLY A 90 11.13 2.60 0.61
C GLY A 90 9.65 2.41 0.35
N LEU A 91 9.23 1.15 0.26
CA LEU A 91 7.82 0.78 0.29
C LEU A 91 7.38 0.67 1.76
N CYS A 92 6.93 1.79 2.33
CA CYS A 92 6.47 1.88 3.72
C CYS A 92 5.10 1.22 3.86
N GLN A 93 5.11 -0.05 4.26
CA GLN A 93 3.90 -0.88 4.33
C GLN A 93 3.22 -0.72 5.68
N SER A 94 2.21 0.17 5.77
CA SER A 94 1.42 0.43 6.98
C SER A 94 0.81 -0.83 7.60
N LEU A 95 0.49 -1.81 6.76
CA LEU A 95 0.00 -3.13 7.18
C LEU A 95 0.89 -3.81 8.23
N PHE A 96 2.21 -3.64 8.10
CA PHE A 96 3.20 -4.24 9.00
C PHE A 96 3.75 -3.27 10.05
N ASP A 97 3.36 -1.99 9.98
CA ASP A 97 3.70 -0.94 10.94
C ASP A 97 2.47 -0.29 11.60
N PRO A 98 1.54 -1.08 12.19
CA PRO A 98 0.26 -0.56 12.67
C PRO A 98 0.39 0.40 13.87
N ALA A 99 1.54 0.46 14.53
CA ALA A 99 1.77 1.39 15.63
C ALA A 99 2.17 2.78 15.13
N LYS A 100 3.07 2.85 14.14
CA LYS A 100 3.59 4.08 13.57
C LYS A 100 2.63 4.66 12.52
N LEU A 101 2.20 3.85 11.56
CA LEU A 101 1.27 4.22 10.49
C LEU A 101 -0.16 3.74 10.81
N ALA A 102 -0.66 4.14 11.99
CA ALA A 102 -1.88 3.57 12.56
C ALA A 102 -3.15 3.91 11.75
N VAL A 103 -3.34 5.18 11.38
CA VAL A 103 -4.56 5.64 10.67
C VAL A 103 -4.64 5.12 9.23
N GLN A 104 -3.49 4.78 8.64
CA GLN A 104 -3.40 4.19 7.30
C GLN A 104 -4.02 2.80 7.22
N ASN A 105 -4.18 2.12 8.36
CA ASN A 105 -4.75 0.77 8.43
C ASN A 105 -6.29 0.74 8.44
N VAL A 106 -6.97 1.86 8.25
CA VAL A 106 -8.44 1.94 8.27
C VAL A 106 -9.10 0.89 7.37
N THR A 107 -8.53 0.60 6.21
CA THR A 107 -9.06 -0.40 5.29
C THR A 107 -9.04 -1.81 5.89
N TYR A 108 -7.96 -2.17 6.60
CA TYR A 108 -7.83 -3.48 7.25
C TYR A 108 -8.74 -3.67 8.47
N TYR A 109 -9.25 -2.58 9.02
CA TYR A 109 -10.28 -2.64 10.08
C TYR A 109 -11.70 -2.56 9.55
N THR A 110 -11.87 -2.38 8.22
CA THR A 110 -13.18 -2.27 7.57
C THR A 110 -13.31 -3.25 6.39
N PRO A 111 -13.20 -4.58 6.61
CA PRO A 111 -13.39 -5.55 5.53
C PRO A 111 -14.81 -5.48 4.95
N PHE A 112 -15.03 -6.11 3.80
CA PHE A 112 -16.31 -6.15 3.08
C PHE A 112 -16.86 -4.78 2.62
N VAL A 113 -15.98 -3.76 2.47
CA VAL A 113 -16.40 -2.43 2.01
C VAL A 113 -16.42 -2.34 0.49
N SER A 114 -15.35 -2.76 -0.18
CA SER A 114 -15.27 -2.78 -1.65
C SER A 114 -14.28 -3.87 -2.09
N ALA A 115 -14.62 -4.58 -3.16
CA ALA A 115 -13.73 -5.53 -3.82
C ALA A 115 -12.87 -4.88 -4.93
N ASP A 116 -13.07 -3.58 -5.18
CA ASP A 116 -12.41 -2.84 -6.25
C ASP A 116 -11.08 -2.22 -5.76
N PRO A 117 -9.91 -2.76 -6.18
CA PRO A 117 -8.62 -2.26 -5.74
C PRO A 117 -8.31 -0.85 -6.29
N ARG A 118 -8.86 -0.48 -7.45
CA ARG A 118 -8.72 0.86 -8.00
C ARG A 118 -9.41 1.87 -7.10
N GLN A 119 -10.68 1.61 -6.77
CA GLN A 119 -11.47 2.47 -5.91
C GLN A 119 -10.78 2.71 -4.56
N VAL A 120 -10.31 1.64 -3.90
CA VAL A 120 -9.63 1.75 -2.61
C VAL A 120 -8.30 2.50 -2.74
N SER A 121 -7.50 2.18 -3.75
CA SER A 121 -6.18 2.77 -3.96
C SER A 121 -6.24 4.27 -4.26
N GLU A 122 -7.10 4.67 -5.22
CA GLU A 122 -7.27 6.08 -5.60
C GLU A 122 -7.84 6.90 -4.44
N LEU A 123 -8.79 6.33 -3.68
CA LEU A 123 -9.35 7.00 -2.53
C LEU A 123 -8.31 7.19 -1.42
N MET A 124 -7.52 6.16 -1.11
CA MET A 124 -6.47 6.26 -0.10
C MET A 124 -5.37 7.25 -0.52
N ASP A 125 -4.97 7.27 -1.80
CA ASP A 125 -4.03 8.29 -2.31
C ASP A 125 -4.60 9.70 -2.15
N LYS A 126 -5.87 9.89 -2.51
CA LYS A 126 -6.57 11.16 -2.33
C LYS A 126 -6.61 11.59 -0.85
N LEU A 127 -6.96 10.68 0.06
CA LEU A 127 -6.99 10.99 1.50
C LEU A 127 -5.61 11.42 2.02
N HIS A 128 -4.53 10.73 1.61
CA HIS A 128 -3.17 11.12 2.01
C HIS A 128 -2.76 12.49 1.45
N ARG A 129 -3.22 12.85 0.26
CA ARG A 129 -2.88 14.15 -0.35
C ARG A 129 -3.70 15.30 0.22
N ASP A 130 -4.98 15.07 0.51
CA ASP A 130 -5.93 16.13 0.85
C ASP A 130 -6.11 16.32 2.36
N ASP A 131 -5.89 15.28 3.17
CA ASP A 131 -6.12 15.32 4.62
C ASP A 131 -4.81 15.33 5.41
N GLU A 132 -4.57 16.39 6.16
CA GLU A 132 -3.37 16.56 6.98
C GLU A 132 -3.20 15.43 8.02
N ARG A 133 -4.31 14.91 8.57
CA ARG A 133 -4.29 13.83 9.57
C ARG A 133 -3.73 12.53 9.00
N MET A 134 -3.95 12.28 7.69
CA MET A 134 -3.36 11.13 7.00
C MET A 134 -1.85 11.33 6.76
N ARG A 135 -1.40 12.56 6.44
CA ARG A 135 0.02 12.85 6.25
C ARG A 135 0.81 12.87 7.55
N ALA A 136 0.20 13.41 8.62
CA ALA A 136 0.87 13.59 9.92
C ALA A 136 1.54 12.31 10.43
N ALA A 137 0.93 11.15 10.20
CA ALA A 137 1.52 9.88 10.61
C ALA A 137 2.84 9.54 9.90
N TYR A 138 3.02 9.97 8.65
CA TYR A 138 4.31 9.86 7.96
C TYR A 138 5.32 10.87 8.50
N GLU A 139 4.92 12.13 8.61
CA GLU A 139 5.77 13.25 9.09
C GLU A 139 6.25 13.02 10.53
N GLU A 140 5.39 12.50 11.42
CA GLU A 140 5.76 12.12 12.80
C GLU A 140 6.85 11.03 12.86
N ASN A 141 6.99 10.25 11.82
CA ASN A 141 8.02 9.22 11.68
C ASN A 141 9.19 9.68 10.78
N GLY A 142 9.35 10.98 10.53
CA GLY A 142 10.46 11.53 9.75
C GLY A 142 10.50 11.09 8.30
N VAL A 143 9.35 10.76 7.71
CA VAL A 143 9.23 10.34 6.32
C VAL A 143 8.13 11.10 5.58
N VAL A 144 8.27 11.22 4.28
CA VAL A 144 7.31 11.87 3.36
C VAL A 144 6.50 10.81 2.63
N TYR A 145 5.17 10.98 2.57
CA TYR A 145 4.32 10.24 1.64
C TYR A 145 4.57 10.73 0.20
N LEU A 146 5.05 9.86 -0.68
CA LEU A 146 5.29 10.22 -2.09
C LEU A 146 4.14 9.82 -3.02
N GLY A 147 3.30 8.89 -2.61
CA GLY A 147 2.26 8.31 -3.47
C GLY A 147 2.53 6.85 -3.80
N ALA A 148 2.15 6.41 -4.99
CA ALA A 148 2.23 5.02 -5.42
C ALA A 148 1.63 4.05 -4.39
N PRO A 149 0.35 4.22 -4.01
CA PRO A 149 -0.30 3.38 -3.02
C PRO A 149 -0.26 1.91 -3.46
N ILE A 150 0.04 1.04 -2.52
CA ILE A 150 0.01 -0.40 -2.71
C ILE A 150 -1.43 -0.86 -2.48
N GLY A 151 -2.24 -0.80 -3.54
CA GLY A 151 -3.58 -1.39 -3.55
C GLY A 151 -3.48 -2.91 -3.61
N ILE A 152 -4.32 -3.57 -2.87
CA ILE A 152 -4.40 -5.03 -2.81
C ILE A 152 -5.76 -5.45 -3.38
N ASP A 153 -5.77 -6.45 -4.27
CA ASP A 153 -7.00 -7.02 -4.80
C ASP A 153 -7.81 -7.75 -3.71
N ASP A 154 -9.06 -8.05 -4.02
CA ASP A 154 -10.02 -8.64 -3.10
C ASP A 154 -9.43 -9.87 -2.40
N TYR A 155 -9.41 -9.82 -1.07
CA TYR A 155 -8.88 -10.91 -0.27
C TYR A 155 -9.82 -12.12 -0.30
N LEU A 156 -9.21 -13.28 -0.44
CA LEU A 156 -9.82 -14.60 -0.48
C LEU A 156 -9.19 -15.51 0.57
N LEU A 157 -9.80 -16.67 0.77
CA LEU A 157 -9.31 -17.72 1.64
C LEU A 157 -8.73 -18.85 0.79
N MET A 158 -7.50 -19.27 1.07
CA MET A 158 -6.88 -20.47 0.49
C MET A 158 -6.59 -21.50 1.59
N THR A 159 -7.01 -22.74 1.38
CA THR A 159 -6.93 -23.80 2.39
C THR A 159 -6.46 -25.13 1.79
N ASP A 160 -5.93 -26.03 2.61
CA ASP A 160 -5.61 -27.41 2.24
C ASP A 160 -6.84 -28.35 2.35
N PHE A 161 -7.99 -27.82 2.73
CA PHE A 161 -9.27 -28.53 2.84
C PHE A 161 -10.41 -27.71 2.16
N PRO A 162 -11.51 -28.32 1.71
CA PRO A 162 -12.63 -27.59 1.15
C PRO A 162 -13.37 -26.78 2.23
N VAL A 163 -13.85 -25.59 1.86
CA VAL A 163 -14.67 -24.70 2.73
C VAL A 163 -15.96 -24.38 2.01
N GLU A 164 -17.08 -24.86 2.56
CA GLU A 164 -18.43 -24.62 2.04
C GLU A 164 -19.26 -23.73 3.00
N THR A 165 -18.94 -23.77 4.29
CA THR A 165 -19.61 -23.01 5.36
C THR A 165 -18.58 -22.46 6.35
N LEU A 166 -18.98 -21.49 7.20
CA LEU A 166 -18.11 -21.00 8.27
C LEU A 166 -17.73 -22.08 9.28
N ALA A 167 -18.60 -23.05 9.52
CA ALA A 167 -18.33 -24.16 10.44
C ALA A 167 -17.10 -25.02 10.01
N ASP A 168 -16.75 -25.03 8.74
CA ASP A 168 -15.58 -25.76 8.24
C ASP A 168 -14.27 -25.14 8.74
N LEU A 169 -14.32 -23.90 9.21
CA LEU A 169 -13.17 -23.18 9.78
C LEU A 169 -12.96 -23.45 11.27
N ASP A 170 -13.90 -24.09 11.95
CA ASP A 170 -13.83 -24.30 13.41
C ASP A 170 -12.58 -25.08 13.80
N GLY A 171 -11.76 -24.47 14.68
CA GLY A 171 -10.49 -25.02 15.14
C GLY A 171 -9.36 -25.05 14.11
N ARG A 172 -9.60 -24.62 12.85
CA ARG A 172 -8.57 -24.55 11.82
C ARG A 172 -7.63 -23.37 12.05
N LYS A 173 -6.35 -23.57 11.78
CA LYS A 173 -5.34 -22.52 11.86
C LYS A 173 -5.27 -21.78 10.53
N ILE A 174 -5.68 -20.53 10.52
CA ILE A 174 -5.67 -19.69 9.31
C ILE A 174 -4.71 -18.52 9.53
N ALA A 175 -3.72 -18.38 8.66
CA ALA A 175 -2.81 -17.26 8.73
C ALA A 175 -3.38 -16.04 8.02
N ALA A 176 -3.09 -14.85 8.58
CA ALA A 176 -3.47 -13.58 7.99
C ALA A 176 -2.39 -12.52 8.24
N PRO A 177 -2.21 -11.52 7.34
CA PRO A 177 -1.19 -10.51 7.49
C PRO A 177 -1.67 -9.37 8.39
N GLY A 178 -0.83 -8.92 9.31
CA GLY A 178 -1.07 -7.75 10.15
C GLY A 178 -2.48 -7.72 10.79
N PRO A 179 -3.20 -6.58 10.72
CA PRO A 179 -4.53 -6.46 11.30
C PRO A 179 -5.60 -7.36 10.67
N ALA A 180 -5.37 -7.93 9.48
CA ALA A 180 -6.34 -8.85 8.85
C ALA A 180 -6.62 -10.11 9.69
N ILE A 181 -5.79 -10.42 10.68
CA ILE A 181 -6.05 -11.49 11.64
C ILE A 181 -7.41 -11.29 12.37
N ASN A 182 -7.84 -10.05 12.56
CA ASN A 182 -9.13 -9.72 13.17
C ASN A 182 -10.32 -10.18 12.32
N TRP A 183 -10.12 -10.40 11.01
CA TRP A 183 -11.20 -10.86 10.13
C TRP A 183 -11.65 -12.30 10.43
N LEU A 184 -10.81 -13.06 11.13
CA LEU A 184 -11.12 -14.43 11.55
C LEU A 184 -11.94 -14.51 12.84
N THR A 185 -12.16 -13.38 13.54
CA THR A 185 -13.00 -13.33 14.75
C THR A 185 -14.44 -13.75 14.40
N GLY A 186 -15.02 -14.60 15.24
CA GLY A 186 -16.39 -15.13 15.05
C GLY A 186 -16.50 -16.28 14.04
N THR A 187 -15.42 -16.67 13.35
CA THR A 187 -15.44 -17.79 12.38
C THR A 187 -15.14 -19.15 13.00
N GLY A 188 -14.71 -19.21 14.26
CA GLY A 188 -14.20 -20.43 14.89
C GLY A 188 -12.75 -20.77 14.52
N ALA A 189 -12.16 -20.10 13.53
CA ALA A 189 -10.76 -20.30 13.16
C ALA A 189 -9.79 -19.77 14.23
N VAL A 190 -8.62 -20.40 14.29
CA VAL A 190 -7.48 -19.91 15.09
C VAL A 190 -6.61 -19.04 14.19
N GLY A 191 -6.64 -17.73 14.38
CA GLY A 191 -5.84 -16.79 13.62
C GLY A 191 -4.35 -16.91 13.95
N VAL A 192 -3.49 -16.95 12.92
CA VAL A 192 -2.03 -16.99 13.04
C VAL A 192 -1.45 -15.81 12.25
N ALA A 193 -0.50 -15.09 12.84
CA ALA A 193 0.20 -14.03 12.11
C ALA A 193 1.14 -14.64 11.05
N GLY A 194 1.12 -14.09 9.83
CA GLY A 194 1.97 -14.55 8.75
C GLY A 194 2.04 -13.53 7.60
N ASN A 195 2.85 -13.82 6.60
CA ASN A 195 2.95 -12.99 5.40
C ASN A 195 3.42 -13.80 4.18
N LEU A 196 3.41 -13.18 2.99
CA LEU A 196 3.74 -13.84 1.72
C LEU A 196 5.14 -14.46 1.66
N THR A 197 6.08 -14.01 2.47
CA THR A 197 7.46 -14.55 2.44
C THR A 197 7.55 -15.92 3.11
N THR A 198 6.59 -16.28 3.97
CA THR A 198 6.60 -17.54 4.74
C THR A 198 5.46 -18.49 4.36
N TYR A 199 4.34 -17.99 3.83
CA TYR A 199 3.10 -18.75 3.60
C TYR A 199 3.30 -20.10 2.93
N TYR A 200 4.06 -20.17 1.83
CA TYR A 200 4.25 -21.43 1.11
C TYR A 200 4.89 -22.52 1.98
N ASN A 201 5.98 -22.16 2.68
CA ASN A 201 6.71 -23.12 3.50
C ASN A 201 5.92 -23.54 4.74
N GLU A 202 5.22 -22.60 5.36
CA GLU A 202 4.47 -22.85 6.59
C GLU A 202 3.19 -23.65 6.33
N LEU A 203 2.48 -23.40 5.21
CA LEU A 203 1.41 -24.28 4.71
C LEU A 203 1.95 -25.68 4.42
N LYS A 204 3.03 -25.79 3.67
CA LYS A 204 3.63 -27.07 3.29
C LYS A 204 4.06 -27.91 4.49
N THR A 205 4.46 -27.28 5.58
CA THR A 205 4.90 -27.96 6.81
C THR A 205 3.77 -28.10 7.84
N GLY A 206 2.55 -27.64 7.56
CA GLY A 206 1.39 -27.79 8.42
C GLY A 206 1.43 -26.88 9.67
N VAL A 207 2.12 -25.73 9.60
CA VAL A 207 2.06 -24.72 10.67
C VAL A 207 0.66 -24.15 10.77
N TYR A 208 -0.01 -23.94 9.61
CA TYR A 208 -1.42 -23.62 9.49
C TYR A 208 -2.08 -24.34 8.31
N ASP A 209 -3.41 -24.38 8.34
CA ASP A 209 -4.25 -25.15 7.40
C ASP A 209 -4.71 -24.28 6.22
N GLY A 210 -4.53 -22.94 6.34
CA GLY A 210 -4.94 -22.01 5.30
C GLY A 210 -4.41 -20.60 5.56
N VAL A 211 -4.67 -19.72 4.58
CA VAL A 211 -4.23 -18.32 4.60
C VAL A 211 -5.31 -17.39 4.04
N ILE A 212 -5.40 -16.20 4.62
CA ILE A 212 -6.07 -15.05 4.01
C ILE A 212 -5.05 -14.37 3.09
N VAL A 213 -5.35 -14.34 1.79
CA VAL A 213 -4.44 -13.87 0.74
C VAL A 213 -5.24 -13.35 -0.45
N PHE A 214 -4.61 -12.82 -1.45
CA PHE A 214 -5.24 -12.27 -2.65
C PHE A 214 -4.64 -12.90 -3.93
N ALA A 215 -5.43 -12.94 -4.99
CA ALA A 215 -5.14 -13.74 -6.18
C ALA A 215 -3.82 -13.35 -6.87
N SER A 216 -3.56 -12.02 -6.99
CA SER A 216 -2.40 -11.50 -7.72
C SER A 216 -1.05 -11.83 -7.05
N ALA A 217 -1.05 -12.16 -5.75
CA ALA A 217 0.13 -12.62 -5.03
C ALA A 217 0.16 -14.14 -4.81
N ALA A 218 -1.00 -14.78 -4.71
CA ALA A 218 -1.10 -16.23 -4.51
C ALA A 218 -0.48 -17.02 -5.66
N LEU A 219 -0.69 -16.58 -6.91
CA LEU A 219 -0.13 -17.23 -8.08
C LEU A 219 1.41 -17.22 -8.10
N PRO A 220 2.10 -16.06 -8.04
CA PRO A 220 3.57 -16.03 -8.06
C PRO A 220 4.18 -16.70 -6.82
N SER A 221 3.47 -16.73 -5.70
CA SER A 221 3.88 -17.45 -4.48
C SER A 221 3.57 -18.94 -4.53
N LYS A 222 2.93 -19.43 -5.61
CA LYS A 222 2.56 -20.84 -5.82
C LYS A 222 1.71 -21.44 -4.69
N LEU A 223 0.90 -20.65 -4.02
CA LEU A 223 0.12 -21.12 -2.88
C LEU A 223 -0.89 -22.21 -3.25
N TYR A 224 -1.34 -22.23 -4.51
CA TYR A 224 -2.22 -23.27 -5.05
C TYR A 224 -1.64 -24.70 -4.99
N GLU A 225 -0.30 -24.83 -4.89
CA GLU A 225 0.34 -26.15 -4.74
C GLU A 225 0.16 -26.74 -3.33
N VAL A 226 -0.04 -25.90 -2.31
CA VAL A 226 -0.08 -26.28 -0.89
C VAL A 226 -1.41 -25.94 -0.21
N ALA A 227 -2.21 -25.09 -0.81
CA ALA A 227 -3.56 -24.71 -0.38
C ALA A 227 -4.47 -24.60 -1.62
N PRO A 228 -4.85 -25.73 -2.24
CA PRO A 228 -5.51 -25.77 -3.53
C PRO A 228 -6.99 -25.36 -3.51
N TYR A 229 -7.61 -25.23 -2.35
CA TYR A 229 -9.01 -24.79 -2.24
C TYR A 229 -9.05 -23.28 -2.05
N ILE A 230 -9.62 -22.59 -3.04
CA ILE A 230 -9.72 -21.13 -3.09
C ILE A 230 -11.19 -20.76 -2.93
N THR A 231 -11.53 -20.12 -1.81
CA THR A 231 -12.87 -19.60 -1.56
C THR A 231 -12.87 -18.09 -1.71
N LYS A 232 -13.61 -17.57 -2.70
CA LYS A 232 -13.79 -16.14 -2.91
C LYS A 232 -14.84 -15.61 -1.93
N VAL A 233 -14.36 -15.16 -0.79
CA VAL A 233 -15.18 -14.63 0.31
C VAL A 233 -15.58 -13.19 0.05
N GLY A 234 -14.77 -12.42 -0.67
CA GLY A 234 -14.99 -10.99 -0.88
C GLY A 234 -14.75 -10.18 0.38
N LEU A 235 -13.62 -10.45 1.06
CA LEU A 235 -13.20 -9.70 2.26
C LEU A 235 -12.86 -8.24 1.96
N GLY A 236 -12.65 -7.92 0.69
CA GLY A 236 -12.44 -6.58 0.16
C GLY A 236 -11.00 -6.32 -0.28
N ALA A 237 -10.89 -5.37 -1.19
CA ALA A 237 -9.63 -4.76 -1.59
C ALA A 237 -9.10 -3.88 -0.45
N GLN A 238 -7.77 -3.76 -0.35
CA GLN A 238 -7.14 -3.09 0.78
C GLN A 238 -6.03 -2.13 0.33
N TYR A 239 -5.62 -1.25 1.23
CA TYR A 239 -4.43 -0.42 1.10
C TYR A 239 -3.36 -0.92 2.07
N ALA A 240 -2.22 -1.35 1.55
CA ALA A 240 -1.16 -1.95 2.37
C ALA A 240 -0.01 -0.99 2.70
N GLY A 241 0.06 0.16 2.05
CA GLY A 241 1.13 1.14 2.23
C GLY A 241 1.41 1.92 0.95
N SER A 242 2.55 2.60 0.90
CA SER A 242 2.92 3.47 -0.22
C SER A 242 4.43 3.61 -0.37
N LEU A 243 4.86 4.26 -1.44
CA LEU A 243 6.22 4.77 -1.55
C LEU A 243 6.41 5.95 -0.60
N CYS A 244 7.46 5.91 0.21
CA CYS A 244 7.85 6.97 1.13
C CYS A 244 9.32 7.35 0.93
N ALA A 245 9.72 8.52 1.43
CA ALA A 245 11.09 8.99 1.43
C ALA A 245 11.49 9.52 2.80
N ASN A 246 12.78 9.44 3.14
CA ASN A 246 13.32 10.11 4.31
C ASN A 246 13.09 11.63 4.20
N GLN A 247 12.56 12.25 5.26
CA GLN A 247 12.17 13.66 5.26
C GLN A 247 13.35 14.59 4.99
N ASP A 248 14.46 14.40 5.73
CA ASP A 248 15.62 15.29 5.62
C ASP A 248 16.27 15.20 4.23
N TRP A 249 16.35 13.97 3.68
CA TRP A 249 16.86 13.78 2.33
C TRP A 249 15.94 14.46 1.29
N TYR A 250 14.63 14.24 1.38
CA TYR A 250 13.65 14.81 0.45
C TYR A 250 13.65 16.34 0.48
N ASP A 251 13.69 16.93 1.67
CA ASP A 251 13.72 18.39 1.86
C ASP A 251 15.02 19.01 1.34
N GLY A 252 16.11 18.24 1.31
CA GLY A 252 17.39 18.65 0.72
C GLY A 252 17.42 18.68 -0.81
N LEU A 253 16.43 18.07 -1.48
CA LEU A 253 16.37 18.01 -2.94
C LEU A 253 15.85 19.32 -3.56
N PRO A 254 16.33 19.69 -4.76
CA PRO A 254 15.71 20.75 -5.56
C PRO A 254 14.23 20.46 -5.83
N ARG A 255 13.42 21.51 -5.94
CA ARG A 255 11.98 21.37 -6.19
C ARG A 255 11.65 20.62 -7.47
N GLU A 256 12.48 20.74 -8.51
CA GLU A 256 12.35 20.02 -9.76
C GLU A 256 12.52 18.51 -9.55
N VAL A 257 13.46 18.10 -8.69
CA VAL A 257 13.68 16.69 -8.35
C VAL A 257 12.53 16.17 -7.48
N GLN A 258 12.08 16.94 -6.48
CA GLN A 258 10.90 16.59 -5.69
C GLN A 258 9.65 16.36 -6.56
N ALA A 259 9.41 17.29 -7.52
CA ALA A 259 8.29 17.18 -8.45
C ALA A 259 8.41 15.96 -9.38
N ALA A 260 9.62 15.64 -9.83
CA ALA A 260 9.89 14.45 -10.64
C ALA A 260 9.59 13.16 -9.86
N LEU A 261 9.97 13.09 -8.58
CA LEU A 261 9.65 11.94 -7.71
C LEU A 261 8.13 11.73 -7.57
N VAL A 262 7.36 12.80 -7.36
CA VAL A 262 5.89 12.73 -7.30
C VAL A 262 5.31 12.29 -8.64
N THR A 263 5.81 12.83 -9.77
CA THR A 263 5.39 12.41 -11.12
C THR A 263 5.66 10.92 -11.36
N GLY A 264 6.82 10.43 -10.94
CA GLY A 264 7.16 9.01 -11.00
C GLY A 264 6.22 8.14 -10.17
N ALA A 265 5.89 8.58 -8.95
CA ALA A 265 4.95 7.88 -8.07
C ALA A 265 3.54 7.80 -8.65
N ASP A 266 3.06 8.89 -9.27
CA ASP A 266 1.76 8.91 -9.94
C ASP A 266 1.71 7.94 -11.13
N ALA A 267 2.76 7.94 -11.97
CA ALA A 267 2.88 7.01 -13.09
C ALA A 267 2.95 5.54 -12.62
N ALA A 268 3.70 5.29 -11.55
CA ALA A 268 3.80 3.95 -10.96
C ALA A 268 2.46 3.46 -10.41
N ARG A 269 1.68 4.33 -9.72
CA ARG A 269 0.32 4.03 -9.28
C ARG A 269 -0.57 3.61 -10.45
N ASP A 270 -0.63 4.42 -11.51
CA ASP A 270 -1.54 4.20 -12.63
C ASP A 270 -1.21 2.89 -13.38
N TRP A 271 0.08 2.64 -13.57
CA TRP A 271 0.54 1.38 -14.14
C TRP A 271 0.22 0.19 -13.22
N TYR A 272 0.54 0.31 -11.92
CA TYR A 272 0.36 -0.77 -10.96
C TYR A 272 -1.10 -1.20 -10.87
N ILE A 273 -2.03 -0.27 -10.71
CA ILE A 273 -3.47 -0.58 -10.62
C ILE A 273 -3.97 -1.23 -11.93
N THR A 274 -3.54 -0.71 -13.08
CA THR A 274 -3.92 -1.29 -14.38
C THR A 274 -3.42 -2.73 -14.54
N GLU A 275 -2.20 -3.02 -14.12
CA GLU A 275 -1.64 -4.37 -14.16
C GLU A 275 -2.22 -5.28 -13.08
N LEU A 276 -2.62 -4.72 -11.93
CA LEU A 276 -3.29 -5.46 -10.87
C LEU A 276 -4.66 -5.97 -11.34
N GLU A 277 -5.49 -5.10 -11.92
CA GLU A 277 -6.80 -5.47 -12.46
C GLU A 277 -6.70 -6.60 -13.49
N LYS A 278 -5.77 -6.52 -14.44
CA LYS A 278 -5.52 -7.58 -15.43
C LYS A 278 -5.05 -8.88 -14.77
N ALA A 279 -4.33 -8.77 -13.65
CA ALA A 279 -3.72 -9.92 -13.01
C ALA A 279 -4.71 -10.77 -12.20
N VAL A 280 -5.77 -10.18 -11.66
CA VAL A 280 -6.71 -10.91 -10.80
C VAL A 280 -7.33 -12.09 -11.51
N ASP A 281 -8.05 -11.84 -12.61
CA ASP A 281 -8.73 -12.89 -13.37
C ASP A 281 -7.73 -13.90 -13.98
N SER A 282 -6.61 -13.40 -14.51
CA SER A 282 -5.57 -14.27 -15.08
C SER A 282 -4.89 -15.15 -14.04
N SER A 283 -4.73 -14.65 -12.81
CA SER A 283 -4.15 -15.44 -11.71
C SER A 283 -5.10 -16.55 -11.25
N LEU A 284 -6.38 -16.25 -11.10
CA LEU A 284 -7.38 -17.25 -10.74
C LEU A 284 -7.49 -18.34 -11.83
N ALA A 285 -7.56 -17.94 -13.12
CA ALA A 285 -7.58 -18.88 -14.22
C ALA A 285 -6.34 -19.80 -14.24
N ALA A 286 -5.14 -19.21 -14.10
CA ALA A 286 -3.90 -19.97 -14.08
C ALA A 286 -3.83 -20.93 -12.88
N MET A 287 -4.26 -20.51 -11.67
CA MET A 287 -4.29 -21.41 -10.51
C MET A 287 -5.28 -22.58 -10.73
N SER A 288 -6.44 -22.31 -11.32
CA SER A 288 -7.42 -23.35 -11.68
C SER A 288 -6.86 -24.35 -12.70
N GLU A 289 -6.19 -23.88 -13.76
CA GLU A 289 -5.50 -24.72 -14.75
C GLU A 289 -4.41 -25.59 -14.13
N ASN A 290 -3.82 -25.14 -13.01
CA ASN A 290 -2.81 -25.87 -12.25
C ASN A 290 -3.42 -26.71 -11.10
N GLY A 291 -4.73 -26.95 -11.11
CA GLY A 291 -5.41 -27.90 -10.24
C GLY A 291 -6.06 -27.30 -9.00
N ALA A 292 -6.07 -25.98 -8.82
CA ALA A 292 -6.82 -25.36 -7.73
C ALA A 292 -8.33 -25.47 -7.96
N THR A 293 -9.08 -25.71 -6.90
CA THR A 293 -10.55 -25.69 -6.89
C THR A 293 -11.00 -24.32 -6.39
N ILE A 294 -11.71 -23.58 -7.24
CA ILE A 294 -12.19 -22.22 -6.94
C ILE A 294 -13.70 -22.26 -6.72
N SER A 295 -14.15 -21.68 -5.63
CA SER A 295 -15.57 -21.52 -5.28
C SER A 295 -15.86 -20.09 -4.82
N ASP A 296 -17.11 -19.66 -4.99
CA ASP A 296 -17.63 -18.43 -4.40
C ASP A 296 -18.29 -18.76 -3.06
N ALA A 297 -18.00 -17.99 -2.00
CA ALA A 297 -18.74 -18.08 -0.77
C ALA A 297 -20.19 -17.65 -0.99
N SER A 298 -21.15 -18.36 -0.37
CA SER A 298 -22.56 -17.98 -0.45
C SER A 298 -22.81 -16.60 0.17
N ALA A 299 -23.90 -15.95 -0.23
CA ALA A 299 -24.30 -14.68 0.36
C ALA A 299 -24.56 -14.83 1.87
N GLU A 300 -25.12 -15.95 2.28
CA GLU A 300 -25.38 -16.29 3.68
C GLU A 300 -24.07 -16.40 4.46
N MET A 301 -23.08 -17.15 3.94
CA MET A 301 -21.77 -17.29 4.56
C MET A 301 -21.07 -15.94 4.72
N ARG A 302 -21.12 -15.09 3.70
CA ARG A 302 -20.52 -13.75 3.75
C ARG A 302 -21.20 -12.85 4.79
N GLN A 303 -22.54 -12.89 4.88
CA GLN A 303 -23.29 -12.13 5.87
C GLN A 303 -23.03 -12.64 7.29
N GLU A 304 -23.00 -13.95 7.47
CA GLU A 304 -22.69 -14.58 8.76
C GLU A 304 -21.26 -14.21 9.20
N TRP A 305 -20.29 -14.24 8.29
CA TRP A 305 -18.92 -13.83 8.56
C TRP A 305 -18.86 -12.37 9.01
N ALA A 306 -19.40 -11.45 8.21
CA ALA A 306 -19.38 -10.03 8.52
C ALA A 306 -20.15 -9.69 9.83
N ALA A 307 -21.25 -10.39 10.12
CA ALA A 307 -22.04 -10.20 11.34
C ALA A 307 -21.38 -10.80 12.58
N GLY A 308 -20.66 -11.92 12.43
CA GLY A 308 -19.97 -12.63 13.51
C GLY A 308 -18.68 -11.94 13.98
N MET A 309 -18.11 -11.05 13.16
CA MET A 309 -16.94 -10.28 13.56
C MET A 309 -17.29 -9.27 14.64
N ASP A 310 -16.39 -9.10 15.62
CA ASP A 310 -16.44 -7.96 16.54
C ASP A 310 -16.32 -6.64 15.75
N ASN A 311 -16.76 -5.53 16.32
CA ASN A 311 -16.56 -4.24 15.67
C ASN A 311 -15.13 -3.73 15.87
N ALA A 312 -14.17 -4.47 15.29
CA ALA A 312 -12.74 -4.16 15.38
C ALA A 312 -12.42 -2.76 14.82
N ALA A 313 -13.21 -2.25 13.87
CA ALA A 313 -13.04 -0.89 13.34
C ALA A 313 -13.30 0.16 14.42
N LYS A 314 -14.37 -0.01 15.20
CA LYS A 314 -14.70 0.92 16.27
C LYS A 314 -13.72 0.82 17.43
N GLU A 315 -13.35 -0.40 17.84
CA GLU A 315 -12.35 -0.61 18.88
C GLU A 315 -11.00 -0.01 18.52
N TRP A 316 -10.56 -0.20 17.27
CA TRP A 316 -9.36 0.42 16.71
C TRP A 316 -9.44 1.95 16.74
N ALA A 317 -10.56 2.52 16.28
CA ALA A 317 -10.75 3.96 16.22
C ALA A 317 -10.75 4.58 17.63
N GLU A 318 -11.49 4.00 18.59
CA GLU A 318 -11.52 4.45 19.98
C GLU A 318 -10.15 4.30 20.68
N SER A 319 -9.40 3.24 20.36
CA SER A 319 -8.02 3.06 20.86
C SER A 319 -7.07 4.14 20.35
N LEU A 320 -7.21 4.57 19.10
CA LEU A 320 -6.42 5.67 18.54
C LEU A 320 -6.83 7.02 19.15
N ASP A 321 -8.13 7.27 19.33
CA ASP A 321 -8.61 8.48 19.99
C ASP A 321 -8.08 8.61 21.42
N ALA A 322 -8.01 7.50 22.15
CA ALA A 322 -7.43 7.46 23.50
C ALA A 322 -5.93 7.78 23.52
N GLN A 323 -5.23 7.59 22.39
CA GLN A 323 -3.83 7.95 22.20
C GLN A 323 -3.65 9.36 21.61
N GLY A 324 -4.73 10.12 21.39
CA GLY A 324 -4.72 11.44 20.76
C GLY A 324 -4.56 11.43 19.24
N LYS A 325 -4.72 10.25 18.61
CA LYS A 325 -4.71 10.10 17.16
C LYS A 325 -6.16 10.14 16.63
N PRO A 326 -6.43 10.60 15.40
CA PRO A 326 -7.79 10.87 14.90
C PRO A 326 -8.50 9.60 14.39
N GLY A 327 -8.60 8.54 15.20
CA GLY A 327 -9.12 7.24 14.81
C GLY A 327 -10.57 7.28 14.33
N SER A 328 -11.48 7.79 15.17
CA SER A 328 -12.91 7.89 14.85
C SER A 328 -13.20 8.83 13.68
N ASP A 329 -12.46 9.91 13.57
CA ASP A 329 -12.61 10.85 12.46
C ASP A 329 -12.18 10.21 11.12
N ILE A 330 -11.07 9.48 11.10
CA ILE A 330 -10.58 8.80 9.90
C ILE A 330 -11.49 7.63 9.51
N LEU A 331 -11.98 6.84 10.48
CA LEU A 331 -12.95 5.79 10.20
C LEU A 331 -14.20 6.36 9.52
N LYS A 332 -14.77 7.42 10.08
CA LYS A 332 -15.94 8.09 9.52
C LYS A 332 -15.67 8.67 8.14
N LEU A 333 -14.54 9.36 7.98
CA LEU A 333 -14.13 9.95 6.70
C LEU A 333 -14.00 8.87 5.62
N TYR A 334 -13.28 7.78 5.92
CA TYR A 334 -13.10 6.67 5.00
C TYR A 334 -14.44 6.06 4.57
N MET A 335 -15.27 5.65 5.54
CA MET A 335 -16.56 5.01 5.25
C MET A 335 -17.50 5.94 4.46
N GLN A 336 -17.54 7.22 4.80
CA GLN A 336 -18.34 8.21 4.07
C GLN A 336 -17.85 8.35 2.62
N THR A 337 -16.54 8.53 2.44
CA THR A 337 -15.96 8.73 1.10
C THR A 337 -16.12 7.49 0.22
N MET A 338 -16.00 6.28 0.80
CA MET A 338 -16.26 5.03 0.07
C MET A 338 -17.72 4.93 -0.40
N ARG A 339 -18.70 5.28 0.45
CA ARG A 339 -20.12 5.31 0.05
C ARG A 339 -20.40 6.36 -1.02
N GLU A 340 -19.81 7.56 -0.92
CA GLU A 340 -19.90 8.62 -1.94
C GLU A 340 -19.30 8.18 -3.27
N ALA A 341 -18.28 7.35 -3.25
CA ALA A 341 -17.69 6.73 -4.43
C ALA A 341 -18.48 5.51 -4.95
N GLY A 342 -19.63 5.19 -4.35
CA GLY A 342 -20.54 4.13 -4.81
C GLY A 342 -20.28 2.75 -4.20
N ALA A 343 -19.39 2.62 -3.22
CA ALA A 343 -19.22 1.36 -2.49
C ALA A 343 -20.51 1.00 -1.72
N THR A 344 -20.81 -0.28 -1.67
CA THR A 344 -21.94 -0.84 -0.90
C THR A 344 -21.41 -1.82 0.17
N PRO A 345 -20.96 -1.28 1.31
CA PRO A 345 -20.42 -2.10 2.39
C PRO A 345 -21.43 -3.15 2.87
N LEU A 346 -20.93 -4.37 3.10
CA LEU A 346 -21.78 -5.42 3.69
C LEU A 346 -22.09 -5.14 5.16
N ARG A 347 -21.24 -4.33 5.82
CA ARG A 347 -21.43 -3.86 7.20
C ARG A 347 -21.03 -2.39 7.31
N ASP A 348 -21.82 -1.61 8.03
CA ASP A 348 -21.53 -0.21 8.38
C ASP A 348 -20.59 -0.16 9.59
N TRP A 349 -19.30 -0.16 9.33
CA TRP A 349 -18.26 -0.22 10.36
C TRP A 349 -18.19 1.01 11.26
N ASP A 350 -18.65 2.17 10.77
CA ASP A 350 -18.74 3.44 11.49
C ASP A 350 -20.11 3.64 12.20
N ALA A 351 -21.02 2.69 12.10
CA ALA A 351 -22.30 2.72 12.81
C ALA A 351 -22.11 2.49 14.32
N LYS A 352 -23.07 3.04 15.11
CA LYS A 352 -23.07 2.94 16.57
C LYS A 352 -23.39 1.52 17.04
#